data_d5260178ad9fe8ac39df4b1e1103a727
#
_entry.id   d5260178ad9fe8ac39df4b1e1103a727
#
_cell.length_a   1.000
_cell.length_b   1.000
_cell.length_c   1.000
_cell.angle_alpha   90.00
_cell.angle_beta   90.00
_cell.angle_gamma   90.00
#
_symmetry.space_group_name_H-M   'P 1'
#
loop_
_entity.id
_entity.type
_entity.pdbx_description
1 polymer ?
#
loop_
_entity_poly.entity_id
_entity_poly.type
_entity_poly.pdbx_seq_one_letter_code
_entity_poly.pdbx_strand_id
1 'polypeptide(L)'
;SNRIASGESSLVLITGAEVTGAMKHALRQGWNIPEPALIDGEMDNRDTGFDVISQYELANGLTLPPDIYGMMENAWRHEHGLTRSEHRRRMAELLTRFSAVAAQNPYAMYPTTRDADFLATPSADNYHVADPYLKWSVAQDAVNQGAAVVVASVKMARDLGVPEEKWVY
;
A
#
# COMPACT_ATOMS: atom_id res chain seq x y z
N SER A 1 -6.98 18.17 8.07
CA SER A 1 -6.98 18.75 9.43
C SER A 1 -6.96 20.28 9.41
N ASN A 2 -6.16 20.93 8.53
CA ASN A 2 -6.03 22.41 8.51
C ASN A 2 -7.37 23.16 8.36
N ARG A 3 -8.27 22.70 7.49
CA ARG A 3 -9.61 23.29 7.33
C ARG A 3 -10.47 23.18 8.60
N ILE A 4 -10.28 22.11 9.37
CA ILE A 4 -10.97 21.97 10.67
C ILE A 4 -10.34 22.92 11.70
N ALA A 5 -9.00 22.96 11.76
CA ALA A 5 -8.27 23.80 12.71
C ALA A 5 -8.48 25.30 12.45
N SER A 6 -8.62 25.72 11.19
CA SER A 6 -8.94 27.10 10.81
C SER A 6 -10.40 27.50 11.01
N GLY A 7 -11.27 26.53 11.28
CA GLY A 7 -12.74 26.78 11.38
C GLY A 7 -13.43 26.91 10.02
N GLU A 8 -12.74 26.69 8.90
CA GLU A 8 -13.30 26.71 7.54
C GLU A 8 -14.33 25.60 7.35
N SER A 9 -14.09 24.43 7.97
CA SER A 9 -15.01 23.29 7.96
C SER A 9 -15.11 22.68 9.34
N SER A 10 -16.28 22.14 9.70
CA SER A 10 -16.46 21.40 10.94
C SER A 10 -16.41 19.87 10.75
N LEU A 11 -16.56 19.42 9.49
CA LEU A 11 -16.56 18.02 9.10
C LEU A 11 -15.91 17.87 7.72
N VAL A 12 -15.04 16.91 7.56
CA VAL A 12 -14.40 16.55 6.27
C VAL A 12 -14.41 15.03 6.12
N LEU A 13 -14.89 14.54 4.98
CA LEU A 13 -14.76 13.14 4.58
C LEU A 13 -13.54 13.00 3.68
N ILE A 14 -12.66 12.08 4.04
CA ILE A 14 -11.50 11.69 3.25
C ILE A 14 -11.72 10.28 2.75
N THR A 15 -11.66 10.08 1.45
CA THR A 15 -11.84 8.76 0.83
C THR A 15 -10.68 8.42 -0.08
N GLY A 16 -10.41 7.12 -0.22
CA GLY A 16 -9.45 6.60 -1.18
C GLY A 16 -9.87 5.21 -1.64
N ALA A 17 -9.58 4.89 -2.88
CA ALA A 17 -9.85 3.58 -3.44
C ALA A 17 -8.73 3.15 -4.40
N GLU A 18 -8.52 1.84 -4.48
CA GLU A 18 -7.65 1.19 -5.45
C GLU A 18 -8.45 0.11 -6.17
N VAL A 19 -8.37 0.10 -7.50
CA VAL A 19 -9.11 -0.83 -8.36
C VAL A 19 -8.22 -1.54 -9.37
N THR A 20 -6.91 -1.54 -9.15
CA THR A 20 -5.91 -2.11 -10.07
C THR A 20 -6.16 -3.59 -10.35
N GLY A 21 -6.69 -4.34 -9.36
CA GLY A 21 -7.08 -5.73 -9.55
C GLY A 21 -8.18 -5.91 -10.59
N ALA A 22 -9.25 -5.10 -10.50
CA ALA A 22 -10.35 -5.13 -11.46
C ALA A 22 -9.89 -4.66 -12.85
N MET A 23 -9.07 -3.61 -12.93
CA MET A 23 -8.52 -3.12 -14.18
C MET A 23 -7.65 -4.18 -14.89
N LYS A 24 -6.73 -4.82 -14.18
CA LYS A 24 -5.90 -5.91 -14.73
C LYS A 24 -6.75 -7.10 -15.18
N HIS A 25 -7.82 -7.42 -14.43
CA HIS A 25 -8.74 -8.47 -14.84
C HIS A 25 -9.49 -8.11 -16.12
N ALA A 26 -10.07 -6.92 -16.21
CA ALA A 26 -10.80 -6.42 -17.37
C ALA A 26 -9.91 -6.43 -18.63
N LEU A 27 -8.68 -5.94 -18.52
CA LEU A 27 -7.72 -5.95 -19.63
C LEU A 27 -7.41 -7.37 -20.13
N ARG A 28 -7.25 -8.35 -19.23
CA ARG A 28 -7.03 -9.77 -19.62
C ARG A 28 -8.23 -10.38 -20.32
N GLN A 29 -9.43 -9.92 -20.00
CA GLN A 29 -10.68 -10.36 -20.66
C GLN A 29 -11.01 -9.59 -21.94
N GLY A 30 -10.21 -8.58 -22.30
CA GLY A 30 -10.49 -7.70 -23.42
C GLY A 30 -11.72 -6.81 -23.22
N TRP A 31 -12.10 -6.56 -21.96
CA TRP A 31 -13.23 -5.69 -21.65
C TRP A 31 -12.88 -4.24 -21.84
N ASN A 32 -13.83 -3.46 -22.35
CA ASN A 32 -13.68 -2.03 -22.40
C ASN A 32 -13.83 -1.45 -21.00
N ILE A 33 -12.79 -0.75 -20.52
CA ILE A 33 -12.83 -0.04 -19.25
C ILE A 33 -13.37 1.36 -19.55
N PRO A 34 -14.55 1.73 -19.03
CA PRO A 34 -15.08 3.07 -19.27
C PRO A 34 -14.13 4.12 -18.68
N GLU A 35 -13.97 5.22 -19.39
CA GLU A 35 -13.26 6.37 -18.84
C GLU A 35 -13.99 6.89 -17.59
N PRO A 36 -13.25 7.37 -16.57
CA PRO A 36 -13.87 7.99 -15.42
C PRO A 36 -14.78 9.14 -15.85
N ALA A 37 -16.00 9.17 -15.33
CA ALA A 37 -16.88 10.31 -15.54
C ALA A 37 -16.21 11.58 -14.99
N LEU A 38 -16.16 12.62 -15.80
CA LEU A 38 -15.75 13.95 -15.34
C LEU A 38 -16.77 14.41 -14.29
N ILE A 39 -16.29 14.69 -13.10
CA ILE A 39 -17.13 15.24 -12.01
C ILE A 39 -17.06 16.75 -12.12
N ASP A 40 -18.21 17.40 -12.22
CA ASP A 40 -18.28 18.85 -12.19
C ASP A 40 -17.78 19.36 -10.84
N GLY A 41 -16.92 20.35 -10.86
CA GLY A 41 -16.37 20.98 -9.69
C GLY A 41 -14.96 21.51 -9.89
N GLU A 42 -14.50 22.31 -8.97
CA GLU A 42 -13.13 22.81 -8.95
C GLU A 42 -12.22 21.76 -8.28
N MET A 43 -11.22 21.30 -9.02
CA MET A 43 -10.21 20.38 -8.49
C MET A 43 -9.05 21.19 -7.92
N ASP A 44 -8.94 21.25 -6.60
CA ASP A 44 -7.73 21.77 -5.91
C ASP A 44 -6.62 20.70 -5.97
N ASN A 45 -5.94 20.63 -7.12
CA ASN A 45 -4.83 19.71 -7.31
C ASN A 45 -3.54 20.36 -6.76
N ARG A 46 -3.05 19.83 -5.64
CA ARG A 46 -1.80 20.25 -4.99
C ARG A 46 -0.68 19.25 -5.18
N ASP A 47 -0.90 18.25 -6.04
CA ASP A 47 0.07 17.20 -6.29
C ASP A 47 1.15 17.69 -7.27
N THR A 48 2.40 17.60 -6.81
CA THR A 48 3.61 17.75 -7.63
C THR A 48 4.16 16.39 -8.05
N GLY A 49 3.43 15.33 -7.84
CA GLY A 49 3.66 13.90 -7.81
C GLY A 49 4.64 13.23 -8.77
N PHE A 50 5.15 13.93 -9.77
CA PHE A 50 6.16 13.40 -10.69
C PHE A 50 7.62 13.63 -10.25
N ASP A 51 7.84 14.33 -9.14
CA ASP A 51 9.19 14.64 -8.66
C ASP A 51 9.80 13.56 -7.76
N VAL A 52 9.09 12.43 -7.58
CA VAL A 52 9.52 11.35 -6.68
C VAL A 52 10.62 10.49 -7.31
N ILE A 53 10.64 10.36 -8.65
CA ILE A 53 11.64 9.60 -9.40
C ILE A 53 12.16 10.48 -10.53
N SER A 54 13.48 10.69 -10.57
CA SER A 54 14.10 11.47 -11.64
C SER A 54 14.18 10.69 -12.96
N GLN A 55 14.29 11.42 -14.09
CA GLN A 55 14.50 10.80 -15.40
C GLN A 55 15.78 9.95 -15.45
N TYR A 56 16.80 10.33 -14.68
CA TYR A 56 18.04 9.58 -14.56
C TYR A 56 17.83 8.23 -13.87
N GLU A 57 17.06 8.19 -12.79
CA GLU A 57 16.70 6.96 -12.09
C GLU A 57 15.90 6.03 -12.99
N LEU A 58 14.91 6.55 -13.70
CA LEU A 58 14.12 5.79 -14.68
C LEU A 58 15.00 5.19 -15.78
N ALA A 59 15.94 5.98 -16.32
CA ALA A 59 16.87 5.52 -17.35
C ALA A 59 17.82 4.41 -16.86
N ASN A 60 18.04 4.32 -15.54
CA ASN A 60 18.84 3.28 -14.90
C ASN A 60 17.99 2.11 -14.35
N GLY A 61 16.72 2.02 -14.73
CA GLY A 61 15.85 0.89 -14.39
C GLY A 61 15.19 0.95 -13.01
N LEU A 62 15.27 2.08 -12.31
CA LEU A 62 14.57 2.30 -11.05
C LEU A 62 13.12 2.71 -11.34
N THR A 63 12.31 1.75 -11.72
CA THR A 63 10.96 2.00 -12.23
C THR A 63 9.86 1.72 -11.21
N LEU A 64 10.14 0.85 -10.25
CA LEU A 64 9.18 0.42 -9.25
C LEU A 64 9.72 0.66 -7.83
N PRO A 65 8.84 0.92 -6.86
CA PRO A 65 9.25 1.08 -5.47
C PRO A 65 10.13 -0.06 -4.92
N PRO A 66 9.89 -1.34 -5.24
CA PRO A 66 10.78 -2.42 -4.80
C PRO A 66 12.22 -2.31 -5.29
N ASP A 67 12.47 -1.71 -6.46
CA ASP A 67 13.82 -1.49 -6.97
C ASP A 67 14.61 -0.55 -6.07
N ILE A 68 13.95 0.55 -5.64
CA ILE A 68 14.53 1.57 -4.76
C ILE A 68 14.72 1.00 -3.34
N TYR A 69 13.69 0.38 -2.80
CA TYR A 69 13.76 -0.20 -1.44
C TYR A 69 14.74 -1.36 -1.36
N GLY A 70 14.88 -2.14 -2.43
CA GLY A 70 15.85 -3.22 -2.52
C GLY A 70 17.30 -2.76 -2.34
N MET A 71 17.66 -1.59 -2.88
CA MET A 71 18.98 -1.00 -2.65
C MET A 71 19.18 -0.64 -1.18
N MET A 72 18.21 0.01 -0.55
CA MET A 72 18.25 0.39 0.86
C MET A 72 18.31 -0.86 1.76
N GLU A 73 17.52 -1.87 1.46
CA GLU A 73 17.47 -3.15 2.18
C GLU A 73 18.80 -3.90 2.09
N ASN A 74 19.44 -3.91 0.92
CA ASN A 74 20.75 -4.53 0.75
C ASN A 74 21.87 -3.76 1.47
N ALA A 75 21.80 -2.43 1.54
CA ALA A 75 22.73 -1.63 2.32
C ALA A 75 22.59 -1.94 3.81
N TRP A 76 21.34 -1.99 4.32
CA TRP A 76 21.04 -2.38 5.69
C TRP A 76 21.53 -3.80 6.02
N ARG A 77 21.25 -4.76 5.13
CA ARG A 77 21.73 -6.14 5.24
C ARG A 77 23.25 -6.21 5.37
N HIS A 78 23.96 -5.46 4.52
CA HIS A 78 25.43 -5.42 4.52
C HIS A 78 25.98 -4.87 5.83
N GLU A 79 25.42 -3.76 6.32
CA GLU A 79 25.80 -3.14 7.59
C GLU A 79 25.66 -4.10 8.78
N HIS A 80 24.68 -5.00 8.73
CA HIS A 80 24.44 -5.99 9.76
C HIS A 80 25.20 -7.32 9.53
N GLY A 81 26.07 -7.39 8.54
CA GLY A 81 26.90 -8.56 8.25
C GLY A 81 26.11 -9.81 7.82
N LEU A 82 24.86 -9.64 7.37
CA LEU A 82 24.00 -10.76 6.98
C LEU A 82 24.26 -11.19 5.53
N THR A 83 24.30 -12.50 5.29
CA THR A 83 24.19 -13.05 3.94
C THR A 83 22.79 -12.82 3.36
N ARG A 84 22.63 -12.96 2.05
CA ARG A 84 21.30 -12.84 1.40
C ARG A 84 20.30 -13.88 1.92
N SER A 85 20.74 -15.09 2.19
CA SER A 85 19.89 -16.16 2.70
C SER A 85 19.42 -15.90 4.15
N GLU A 86 20.33 -15.49 5.01
CA GLU A 86 20.00 -15.15 6.40
C GLU A 86 19.01 -13.97 6.47
N HIS A 87 19.27 -12.93 5.68
CA HIS A 87 18.39 -11.78 5.64
C HIS A 87 16.99 -12.14 5.12
N ARG A 88 16.93 -12.92 4.02
CA ARG A 88 15.65 -13.40 3.48
C ARG A 88 14.88 -14.24 4.48
N ARG A 89 15.57 -15.09 5.23
CA ARG A 89 14.97 -15.88 6.30
C ARG A 89 14.38 -14.99 7.40
N ARG A 90 15.11 -13.98 7.82
CA ARG A 90 14.66 -13.01 8.82
C ARG A 90 13.42 -12.23 8.37
N MET A 91 13.39 -11.77 7.11
CA MET A 91 12.18 -11.16 6.54
C MET A 91 11.01 -12.14 6.52
N ALA A 92 11.23 -13.37 6.11
CA ALA A 92 10.21 -14.41 6.05
C ALA A 92 9.59 -14.72 7.41
N GLU A 93 10.38 -14.77 8.48
CA GLU A 93 9.90 -14.97 9.86
C GLU A 93 8.99 -13.85 10.32
N LEU A 94 9.28 -12.58 9.95
CA LEU A 94 8.39 -11.46 10.21
C LEU A 94 7.10 -11.59 9.42
N LEU A 95 7.19 -11.84 8.12
CA LEU A 95 6.05 -11.90 7.21
C LEU A 95 5.13 -13.11 7.47
N THR A 96 5.65 -14.21 8.02
CA THR A 96 4.84 -15.33 8.51
C THR A 96 3.79 -14.86 9.51
N ARG A 97 4.17 -14.00 10.45
CA ARG A 97 3.25 -13.44 11.45
C ARG A 97 2.18 -12.55 10.81
N PHE A 98 2.56 -11.74 9.83
CA PHE A 98 1.61 -10.91 9.09
C PHE A 98 0.63 -11.76 8.26
N SER A 99 1.11 -12.83 7.63
CA SER A 99 0.23 -13.74 6.88
C SER A 99 -0.77 -14.47 7.79
N ALA A 100 -0.38 -14.80 9.01
CA ALA A 100 -1.27 -15.42 9.99
C ALA A 100 -2.40 -14.45 10.43
N VAL A 101 -2.08 -13.16 10.59
CA VAL A 101 -3.10 -12.13 10.87
C VAL A 101 -4.01 -11.93 9.66
N ALA A 102 -3.43 -11.84 8.46
CA ALA A 102 -4.20 -11.70 7.21
C ALA A 102 -5.16 -12.86 6.98
N ALA A 103 -4.77 -14.09 7.34
CA ALA A 103 -5.62 -15.27 7.22
C ALA A 103 -6.90 -15.22 8.07
N GLN A 104 -6.91 -14.40 9.12
CA GLN A 104 -8.06 -14.19 10.00
C GLN A 104 -8.88 -12.95 9.62
N ASN A 105 -8.41 -12.15 8.68
CA ASN A 105 -9.08 -10.94 8.24
C ASN A 105 -9.99 -11.25 7.03
N PRO A 106 -11.33 -11.13 7.16
CA PRO A 106 -12.26 -11.43 6.06
C PRO A 106 -12.13 -10.46 4.88
N TYR A 107 -11.47 -9.33 5.06
CA TYR A 107 -11.24 -8.33 4.02
C TYR A 107 -9.85 -8.43 3.37
N ALA A 108 -9.00 -9.38 3.82
CA ALA A 108 -7.69 -9.55 3.21
C ALA A 108 -7.82 -10.12 1.79
N MET A 109 -7.09 -9.54 0.84
CA MET A 109 -7.05 -10.02 -0.55
C MET A 109 -6.47 -11.44 -0.63
N TYR A 110 -5.52 -11.77 0.23
CA TYR A 110 -4.85 -13.08 0.29
C TYR A 110 -4.91 -13.65 1.71
N PRO A 111 -6.08 -14.14 2.16
CA PRO A 111 -6.28 -14.64 3.52
C PRO A 111 -5.68 -16.05 3.69
N THR A 112 -4.37 -16.15 3.51
CA THR A 112 -3.66 -17.43 3.53
C THR A 112 -2.42 -17.33 4.41
N THR A 113 -2.30 -18.20 5.40
CA THR A 113 -1.07 -18.33 6.18
C THR A 113 0.04 -18.93 5.31
N ARG A 114 1.22 -18.33 5.37
CA ARG A 114 2.43 -18.79 4.69
C ARG A 114 3.54 -18.97 5.72
N ASP A 115 4.22 -20.09 5.65
CA ASP A 115 5.36 -20.35 6.54
C ASP A 115 6.64 -19.65 6.06
N ALA A 116 7.63 -19.63 6.93
CA ALA A 116 8.89 -18.96 6.66
C ALA A 116 9.71 -19.68 5.56
N ASP A 117 9.55 -20.99 5.38
CA ASP A 117 10.25 -21.74 4.34
C ASP A 117 9.73 -21.37 2.96
N PHE A 118 8.40 -21.31 2.80
CA PHE A 118 7.79 -20.81 1.56
C PHE A 118 8.19 -19.36 1.26
N LEU A 119 8.12 -18.48 2.27
CA LEU A 119 8.41 -17.05 2.10
C LEU A 119 9.89 -16.77 1.83
N ALA A 120 10.81 -17.60 2.34
CA ALA A 120 12.24 -17.46 2.11
C ALA A 120 12.73 -18.09 0.81
N THR A 121 11.95 -19.00 0.20
CA THR A 121 12.38 -19.82 -0.92
C THR A 121 11.84 -19.30 -2.26
N PRO A 122 12.69 -18.96 -3.23
CA PRO A 122 12.24 -18.64 -4.58
C PRO A 122 11.55 -19.82 -5.25
N SER A 123 10.39 -19.56 -5.87
CA SER A 123 9.62 -20.55 -6.63
C SER A 123 8.79 -19.85 -7.70
N ALA A 124 8.04 -20.61 -8.51
CA ALA A 124 7.11 -20.06 -9.47
C ALA A 124 6.01 -19.21 -8.79
N ASP A 125 5.60 -19.57 -7.57
CA ASP A 125 4.59 -18.85 -6.79
C ASP A 125 5.18 -17.76 -5.90
N ASN A 126 6.50 -17.73 -5.73
CA ASN A 126 7.25 -16.76 -4.93
C ASN A 126 8.53 -16.34 -5.65
N TYR A 127 8.38 -15.78 -6.84
CA TYR A 127 9.48 -15.39 -7.74
C TYR A 127 10.20 -14.11 -7.28
N HIS A 128 11.40 -13.89 -7.80
CA HIS A 128 12.17 -12.66 -7.57
C HIS A 128 11.45 -11.45 -8.20
N VAL A 129 11.31 -10.38 -7.43
CA VAL A 129 10.80 -9.08 -7.88
C VAL A 129 11.95 -8.09 -8.03
N ALA A 130 12.67 -7.84 -6.95
CA ALA A 130 13.88 -7.02 -6.88
C ALA A 130 14.74 -7.54 -5.71
N ASP A 131 16.07 -7.67 -5.88
CA ASP A 131 16.90 -8.20 -4.78
C ASP A 131 16.86 -7.28 -3.55
N PRO A 132 16.57 -7.76 -2.32
CA PRO A 132 16.44 -9.17 -1.90
C PRO A 132 15.02 -9.74 -1.97
N TYR A 133 14.05 -9.02 -2.49
CA TYR A 133 12.63 -9.30 -2.38
C TYR A 133 12.13 -10.40 -3.31
N LEU A 134 11.26 -11.24 -2.75
CA LEU A 134 10.40 -12.17 -3.46
C LEU A 134 8.98 -11.61 -3.54
N LYS A 135 8.12 -12.22 -4.37
CA LYS A 135 6.75 -11.78 -4.60
C LYS A 135 5.98 -11.47 -3.31
N TRP A 136 6.06 -12.32 -2.32
CA TRP A 136 5.28 -12.18 -1.08
C TRP A 136 5.96 -11.32 -0.01
N SER A 137 7.14 -10.78 -0.29
CA SER A 137 7.81 -9.79 0.57
C SER A 137 7.59 -8.34 0.14
N VAL A 138 6.83 -8.11 -0.92
CA VAL A 138 6.45 -6.77 -1.37
C VAL A 138 4.93 -6.58 -1.34
N ALA A 139 4.48 -5.31 -1.35
CA ALA A 139 3.07 -4.98 -1.46
C ALA A 139 2.50 -5.53 -2.78
N GLN A 140 1.30 -6.12 -2.71
CA GLN A 140 0.61 -6.63 -3.89
C GLN A 140 -0.17 -5.49 -4.54
N ASP A 141 0.14 -5.19 -5.80
CA ASP A 141 -0.42 -4.05 -6.53
C ASP A 141 -1.74 -4.36 -7.26
N ALA A 142 -2.05 -5.64 -7.50
CA ALA A 142 -3.27 -6.07 -8.19
C ALA A 142 -4.42 -6.31 -7.20
N VAL A 143 -4.82 -5.27 -6.47
CA VAL A 143 -5.83 -5.34 -5.42
C VAL A 143 -7.01 -4.41 -5.71
N ASN A 144 -8.14 -4.69 -5.05
CA ASN A 144 -9.28 -3.77 -4.96
C ASN A 144 -9.52 -3.48 -3.49
N GLN A 145 -9.51 -2.22 -3.12
CA GLN A 145 -9.77 -1.81 -1.76
C GLN A 145 -10.30 -0.38 -1.73
N GLY A 146 -11.01 -0.03 -0.67
CA GLY A 146 -11.49 1.33 -0.43
C GLY A 146 -11.42 1.62 1.05
N ALA A 147 -11.17 2.87 1.38
CA ALA A 147 -11.17 3.37 2.75
C ALA A 147 -11.79 4.74 2.81
N ALA A 148 -12.38 5.04 3.96
CA ALA A 148 -12.91 6.36 4.25
C ALA A 148 -12.63 6.72 5.72
N VAL A 149 -12.26 7.98 5.94
CA VAL A 149 -12.04 8.53 7.28
C VAL A 149 -12.81 9.83 7.39
N VAL A 150 -13.53 10.00 8.50
CA VAL A 150 -14.19 11.24 8.84
C VAL A 150 -13.34 12.03 9.82
N VAL A 151 -12.99 13.26 9.46
CA VAL A 151 -12.30 14.19 10.35
C VAL A 151 -13.31 15.28 10.76
N ALA A 152 -13.47 15.48 12.05
CA ALA A 152 -14.45 16.42 12.59
C ALA A 152 -13.82 17.27 13.69
N SER A 153 -14.42 18.46 13.93
CA SER A 153 -14.16 19.16 15.18
C SER A 153 -14.78 18.39 16.35
N VAL A 154 -14.18 18.51 17.55
CA VAL A 154 -14.71 17.88 18.77
C VAL A 154 -16.18 18.27 19.00
N LYS A 155 -16.52 19.54 18.74
CA LYS A 155 -17.91 20.02 18.84
C LYS A 155 -18.83 19.26 17.87
N MET A 156 -18.43 19.11 16.62
CA MET A 156 -19.21 18.41 15.61
C MET A 156 -19.38 16.93 15.94
N ALA A 157 -18.32 16.27 16.42
CA ALA A 157 -18.39 14.88 16.84
C ALA A 157 -19.40 14.67 17.98
N ARG A 158 -19.46 15.60 18.95
CA ARG A 158 -20.46 15.58 20.04
C ARG A 158 -21.87 15.87 19.53
N ASP A 159 -22.04 16.87 18.68
CA ASP A 159 -23.33 17.23 18.09
C ASP A 159 -23.91 16.06 17.27
N LEU A 160 -23.07 15.25 16.64
CA LEU A 160 -23.44 14.02 15.91
C LEU A 160 -23.61 12.79 16.81
N GLY A 161 -23.39 12.92 18.11
CA GLY A 161 -23.48 11.80 19.05
C GLY A 161 -22.47 10.69 18.85
N VAL A 162 -21.30 10.98 18.26
CA VAL A 162 -20.25 9.97 18.10
C VAL A 162 -19.64 9.66 19.48
N PRO A 163 -19.65 8.39 19.93
CA PRO A 163 -19.10 8.01 21.23
C PRO A 163 -17.60 8.34 21.33
N GLU A 164 -17.16 8.88 22.46
CA GLU A 164 -15.76 9.33 22.63
C GLU A 164 -14.75 8.19 22.53
N GLU A 165 -15.12 6.95 22.87
CA GLU A 165 -14.28 5.77 22.73
C GLU A 165 -13.98 5.40 21.26
N LYS A 166 -14.67 5.99 20.29
CA LYS A 166 -14.42 5.86 18.85
C LYS A 166 -13.57 6.97 18.27
N TRP A 167 -13.17 7.95 19.08
CA TRP A 167 -12.37 9.06 18.58
C TRP A 167 -10.90 8.69 18.54
N VAL A 168 -10.24 9.16 17.48
CA VAL A 168 -8.78 9.08 17.31
C VAL A 168 -8.27 10.51 17.17
N TYR A 169 -7.29 10.89 18.00
CA TYR A 169 -6.72 12.24 18.05
C TYR A 169 -5.40 12.32 17.27
#